data_887378ff4255d0c6669a74ed346663cd
#
_entry.id   887378ff4255d0c6669a74ed346663cd
#
_cell.length_a   1.000
_cell.length_b   1.000
_cell.length_c   1.000
_cell.angle_alpha   90.00
_cell.angle_beta   90.00
_cell.angle_gamma   90.00
#
_symmetry.space_group_name_H-M   'P 1'
#
loop_
_entity.id
_entity.type
_entity.pdbx_description
1 polymer ?
#
loop_
_entity_poly.entity_id
_entity_poly.type
_entity_poly.pdbx_seq_one_letter_code
_entity_poly.pdbx_strand_id
1 'polypeptide(L)'
;MSVAITASDGSSDRQLTWVSAFDPGRSAAESFIQQIYLSAFSASVETFSPRIAGLRDRASVWVAAAGCRYAHDGPLYLERYLDEAVELALSRISGETVLRKDIVEVGQLAASRAGEGKRLIYQLHESLADQGYKWAVCTFTRELRRLFFQMGVAPMVLTAASPEKGTDTQNQWGDYYKHQPVVVAGRLGCLHPKGGQR
;
A
#
# COMPACT_ATOMS: atom_id res chain seq x y z
N MET A 1 -15.47 35.74 33.12
CA MET A 1 -16.10 35.00 32.00
C MET A 1 -14.99 34.40 31.16
N SER A 2 -14.72 33.13 31.36
CA SER A 2 -13.64 32.41 30.69
C SER A 2 -14.26 31.66 29.52
N VAL A 3 -13.91 32.06 28.28
CA VAL A 3 -14.34 31.36 27.06
C VAL A 3 -13.39 30.20 26.82
N ALA A 4 -13.87 29.00 27.07
CA ALA A 4 -13.18 27.79 26.68
C ALA A 4 -13.26 27.64 25.16
N ILE A 5 -12.12 27.79 24.47
CA ILE A 5 -11.97 27.45 23.07
C ILE A 5 -11.76 25.94 23.04
N THR A 6 -12.79 25.17 22.75
CA THR A 6 -12.71 23.78 22.38
C THR A 6 -12.12 23.74 20.97
N ALA A 7 -10.82 23.44 20.88
CA ALA A 7 -10.21 23.02 19.63
C ALA A 7 -10.85 21.67 19.24
N SER A 8 -11.79 21.70 18.30
CA SER A 8 -12.29 20.49 17.67
C SER A 8 -11.14 19.90 16.86
N ASP A 9 -10.57 18.83 17.37
CA ASP A 9 -9.58 18.00 16.69
C ASP A 9 -10.22 17.49 15.38
N GLY A 10 -9.83 18.09 14.25
CA GLY A 10 -10.32 17.77 12.91
C GLY A 10 -9.82 16.44 12.36
N SER A 11 -9.42 15.53 13.24
CA SER A 11 -8.83 14.21 12.95
C SER A 11 -9.85 13.08 12.76
N SER A 12 -11.12 13.33 13.01
CA SER A 12 -12.16 12.31 13.01
C SER A 12 -12.82 12.18 11.65
N ASP A 13 -12.79 10.96 11.11
CA ASP A 13 -13.75 10.39 10.16
C ASP A 13 -13.48 10.50 8.66
N ARG A 14 -12.22 10.25 8.23
CA ARG A 14 -11.98 9.90 6.82
C ARG A 14 -12.12 8.38 6.67
N GLN A 15 -13.23 7.96 6.11
CA GLN A 15 -13.51 6.55 5.87
C GLN A 15 -12.76 6.05 4.63
N LEU A 16 -12.24 4.82 4.69
CA LEU A 16 -11.61 4.15 3.56
C LEU A 16 -12.62 3.99 2.42
N THR A 17 -12.26 4.47 1.26
CA THR A 17 -13.06 4.36 0.03
C THR A 17 -12.39 3.39 -0.92
N TRP A 18 -13.15 2.43 -1.45
CA TRP A 18 -12.71 1.52 -2.49
C TRP A 18 -13.26 1.94 -3.85
N VAL A 19 -12.43 1.83 -4.89
CA VAL A 19 -12.84 2.00 -6.28
C VAL A 19 -12.31 0.86 -7.14
N SER A 20 -13.17 0.28 -7.94
CA SER A 20 -12.88 -0.74 -8.94
C SER A 20 -12.66 -0.13 -10.32
N ALA A 21 -12.36 -0.96 -11.32
CA ALA A 21 -12.08 -0.49 -12.68
C ALA A 21 -13.23 0.29 -13.34
N PHE A 22 -14.48 0.01 -12.94
CA PHE A 22 -15.68 0.60 -13.55
C PHE A 22 -16.33 1.70 -12.70
N ASP A 23 -15.75 2.04 -11.55
CA ASP A 23 -16.29 3.08 -10.68
C ASP A 23 -16.05 4.48 -11.26
N PRO A 24 -17.05 5.39 -11.20
CA PRO A 24 -16.91 6.76 -11.70
C PRO A 24 -15.73 7.54 -11.07
N GLY A 25 -15.35 7.20 -9.83
CA GLY A 25 -14.23 7.83 -9.12
C GLY A 25 -12.85 7.27 -9.46
N ARG A 26 -12.77 6.27 -10.33
CA ARG A 26 -11.54 5.55 -10.67
C ARG A 26 -10.47 6.44 -11.30
N SER A 27 -10.83 7.19 -12.33
CA SER A 27 -9.92 8.10 -13.03
C SER A 27 -9.28 9.13 -12.10
N ALA A 28 -10.05 9.68 -11.15
CA ALA A 28 -9.53 10.64 -10.18
C ALA A 28 -8.52 9.99 -9.22
N ALA A 29 -8.73 8.74 -8.81
CA ALA A 29 -7.80 8.00 -7.96
C ALA A 29 -6.49 7.71 -8.72
N GLU A 30 -6.58 7.28 -9.97
CA GLU A 30 -5.42 7.03 -10.84
C GLU A 30 -4.60 8.29 -11.09
N SER A 31 -5.27 9.39 -11.44
CA SER A 31 -4.62 10.70 -11.61
C SER A 31 -3.90 11.17 -10.34
N PHE A 32 -4.50 10.94 -9.16
CA PHE A 32 -3.86 11.25 -7.90
C PHE A 32 -2.57 10.43 -7.70
N ILE A 33 -2.60 9.12 -7.94
CA ILE A 33 -1.41 8.25 -7.85
C ILE A 33 -0.35 8.72 -8.84
N GLN A 34 -0.72 8.99 -10.11
CA GLN A 34 0.20 9.48 -11.13
C GLN A 34 0.93 10.76 -10.70
N GLN A 35 0.19 11.74 -10.19
CA GLN A 35 0.77 13.02 -9.74
C GLN A 35 1.79 12.83 -8.61
N ILE A 36 1.48 11.97 -7.63
CA ILE A 36 2.41 11.69 -6.52
C ILE A 36 3.66 10.97 -7.03
N TYR A 37 3.51 9.96 -7.89
CA TYR A 37 4.65 9.22 -8.43
C TYR A 37 5.52 10.06 -9.37
N LEU A 38 4.91 10.91 -10.18
CA LEU A 38 5.63 11.85 -11.03
C LEU A 38 6.47 12.83 -10.18
N SER A 39 5.87 13.38 -9.14
CA SER A 39 6.55 14.33 -8.23
C SER A 39 7.65 13.67 -7.40
N ALA A 40 7.43 12.43 -6.91
CA ALA A 40 8.36 11.77 -5.99
C ALA A 40 9.50 11.04 -6.70
N PHE A 41 9.24 10.48 -7.90
CA PHE A 41 10.14 9.56 -8.57
C PHE A 41 10.38 9.91 -10.04
N SER A 42 9.79 10.99 -10.57
CA SER A 42 9.76 11.28 -12.02
C SER A 42 9.19 10.09 -12.83
N ALA A 43 8.28 9.32 -12.19
CA ALA A 43 7.71 8.10 -12.76
C ALA A 43 6.40 8.38 -13.49
N SER A 44 6.21 7.78 -14.66
CA SER A 44 4.96 7.81 -15.43
C SER A 44 4.20 6.50 -15.23
N VAL A 45 3.33 6.44 -14.21
CA VAL A 45 2.53 5.25 -13.94
C VAL A 45 1.40 5.14 -14.96
N GLU A 46 1.41 4.09 -15.79
CA GLU A 46 0.42 3.87 -16.84
C GLU A 46 -0.55 2.72 -16.52
N THR A 47 -0.13 1.80 -15.66
CA THR A 47 -0.96 0.64 -15.29
C THR A 47 -1.26 0.66 -13.81
N PHE A 48 -2.51 0.39 -13.46
CA PHE A 48 -2.98 0.42 -12.08
C PHE A 48 -3.50 -0.95 -11.63
N SER A 49 -3.46 -1.15 -10.31
CA SER A 49 -4.04 -2.34 -9.70
C SER A 49 -5.56 -2.38 -9.96
N PRO A 50 -6.19 -3.56 -10.05
CA PRO A 50 -7.61 -3.69 -10.34
C PRO A 50 -8.52 -2.95 -9.35
N ARG A 51 -8.08 -2.83 -8.10
CA ARG A 51 -8.77 -2.10 -7.03
C ARG A 51 -7.87 -1.03 -6.47
N ILE A 52 -8.41 0.12 -6.14
CA ILE A 52 -7.73 1.19 -5.42
C ILE A 52 -8.52 1.47 -4.14
N ALA A 53 -7.80 1.49 -3.02
CA ALA A 53 -8.32 1.95 -1.74
C ALA A 53 -7.70 3.30 -1.40
N GLY A 54 -8.43 4.19 -0.72
CA GLY A 54 -7.83 5.45 -0.34
C GLY A 54 -8.71 6.32 0.54
N LEU A 55 -8.17 7.46 0.90
CA LEU A 55 -8.79 8.44 1.77
C LEU A 55 -9.08 9.73 0.99
N ARG A 56 -10.24 10.33 1.26
CA ARG A 56 -10.62 11.64 0.73
C ARG A 56 -10.75 12.65 1.87
N ASP A 57 -10.50 13.92 1.57
CA ASP A 57 -10.78 14.99 2.51
C ASP A 57 -12.27 15.40 2.49
N ARG A 58 -12.62 16.42 3.29
CA ARG A 58 -14.01 16.93 3.37
C ARG A 58 -14.53 17.49 2.05
N ALA A 59 -13.65 17.88 1.15
CA ALA A 59 -13.99 18.33 -0.20
C ALA A 59 -14.03 17.17 -1.21
N SER A 60 -13.99 15.90 -0.75
CA SER A 60 -13.97 14.69 -1.57
C SER A 60 -12.74 14.55 -2.46
N VAL A 61 -11.65 15.27 -2.17
CA VAL A 61 -10.36 15.18 -2.88
C VAL A 61 -9.52 14.06 -2.28
N TRP A 62 -8.87 13.27 -3.12
CA TRP A 62 -7.97 12.21 -2.68
C TRP A 62 -6.76 12.79 -1.94
N VAL A 63 -6.45 12.24 -0.77
CA VAL A 63 -5.29 12.63 0.05
C VAL A 63 -4.32 11.48 0.28
N ALA A 64 -4.78 10.24 0.13
CA ALA A 64 -3.96 9.06 0.09
C ALA A 64 -4.65 7.95 -0.72
N ALA A 65 -3.89 7.13 -1.44
CA ALA A 65 -4.40 6.00 -2.21
C ALA A 65 -3.37 4.87 -2.27
N ALA A 66 -3.83 3.64 -2.43
CA ALA A 66 -3.02 2.47 -2.68
C ALA A 66 -3.74 1.51 -3.63
N GLY A 67 -2.99 0.90 -4.53
CA GLY A 67 -3.51 -0.14 -5.41
C GLY A 67 -3.52 -1.49 -4.70
N CYS A 68 -4.57 -2.28 -4.92
CA CYS A 68 -4.73 -3.63 -4.37
C CYS A 68 -4.99 -4.64 -5.48
N ARG A 69 -4.31 -5.79 -5.40
CA ARG A 69 -4.49 -6.93 -6.29
C ARG A 69 -4.58 -8.21 -5.46
N TYR A 70 -5.64 -8.96 -5.64
CA TYR A 70 -5.84 -10.21 -4.92
C TYR A 70 -5.12 -11.36 -5.65
N ALA A 71 -4.33 -12.14 -4.93
CA ALA A 71 -3.52 -13.18 -5.57
C ALA A 71 -4.38 -14.29 -6.20
N HIS A 72 -5.60 -14.53 -5.70
CA HIS A 72 -6.51 -15.50 -6.27
C HIS A 72 -7.15 -15.05 -7.61
N ASP A 73 -7.12 -13.74 -7.93
CA ASP A 73 -7.64 -13.22 -9.20
C ASP A 73 -6.64 -13.38 -10.37
N GLY A 74 -5.37 -13.71 -10.07
CA GLY A 74 -4.34 -13.88 -11.09
C GLY A 74 -2.93 -13.54 -10.60
N PRO A 75 -1.97 -13.38 -11.51
CA PRO A 75 -0.59 -13.04 -11.15
C PRO A 75 -0.51 -11.69 -10.44
N LEU A 76 0.34 -11.62 -9.41
CA LEU A 76 0.67 -10.37 -8.75
C LEU A 76 1.72 -9.59 -9.56
N TYR A 77 1.67 -8.26 -9.47
CA TYR A 77 2.66 -7.42 -10.15
C TYR A 77 4.08 -7.67 -9.64
N LEU A 78 4.24 -7.86 -8.32
CA LEU A 78 5.54 -8.09 -7.68
C LEU A 78 6.13 -9.49 -7.93
N GLU A 79 5.36 -10.47 -8.44
CA GLU A 79 5.87 -11.80 -8.75
C GLU A 79 6.94 -11.77 -9.84
N ARG A 80 7.01 -10.71 -10.66
CA ARG A 80 8.12 -10.50 -11.62
C ARG A 80 9.50 -10.43 -10.97
N TYR A 81 9.56 -10.08 -9.68
CA TYR A 81 10.81 -10.02 -8.92
C TYR A 81 11.15 -11.34 -8.23
N LEU A 82 10.19 -12.24 -8.11
CA LEU A 82 10.36 -13.55 -7.48
C LEU A 82 10.78 -14.61 -8.50
N ASP A 83 11.48 -15.63 -8.03
CA ASP A 83 11.87 -16.79 -8.86
C ASP A 83 10.87 -17.96 -8.71
N GLU A 84 9.86 -17.79 -7.87
CA GLU A 84 8.78 -18.75 -7.58
C GLU A 84 7.46 -18.01 -7.31
N ALA A 85 6.34 -18.72 -7.30
CA ALA A 85 5.05 -18.16 -6.95
C ALA A 85 5.07 -17.60 -5.51
N VAL A 86 4.36 -16.51 -5.27
CA VAL A 86 4.41 -15.77 -4.00
C VAL A 86 4.01 -16.62 -2.80
N GLU A 87 3.03 -17.52 -2.95
CA GLU A 87 2.59 -18.44 -1.89
C GLU A 87 3.67 -19.44 -1.51
N LEU A 88 4.51 -19.86 -2.45
CA LEU A 88 5.65 -20.75 -2.18
C LEU A 88 6.76 -20.01 -1.44
N ALA A 89 7.11 -18.80 -1.89
CA ALA A 89 8.08 -17.96 -1.21
C ALA A 89 7.65 -17.66 0.23
N LEU A 90 6.37 -17.33 0.44
CA LEU A 90 5.81 -17.08 1.77
C LEU A 90 5.81 -18.33 2.64
N SER A 91 5.38 -19.49 2.10
CA SER A 91 5.36 -20.75 2.86
C SER A 91 6.76 -21.13 3.33
N ARG A 92 7.76 -20.98 2.46
CA ARG A 92 9.17 -21.28 2.79
C ARG A 92 9.71 -20.36 3.90
N ILE A 93 9.39 -19.08 3.87
CA ILE A 93 9.93 -18.10 4.85
C ILE A 93 9.17 -18.14 6.16
N SER A 94 7.85 -18.31 6.12
CA SER A 94 7.01 -18.33 7.32
C SER A 94 7.02 -19.67 8.06
N GLY A 95 7.43 -20.76 7.38
CA GLY A 95 7.39 -22.11 7.93
C GLY A 95 5.98 -22.72 8.02
N GLU A 96 4.99 -22.12 7.36
CA GLU A 96 3.61 -22.62 7.31
C GLU A 96 3.10 -22.68 5.87
N THR A 97 2.07 -23.47 5.61
CA THR A 97 1.41 -23.50 4.30
C THR A 97 0.59 -22.24 4.09
N VAL A 98 0.99 -21.42 3.13
CA VAL A 98 0.27 -20.20 2.73
C VAL A 98 -0.50 -20.47 1.45
N LEU A 99 -1.78 -20.13 1.45
CA LEU A 99 -2.63 -20.32 0.27
C LEU A 99 -2.76 -19.00 -0.50
N ARG A 100 -2.75 -19.07 -1.82
CA ARG A 100 -2.85 -17.90 -2.70
C ARG A 100 -4.08 -17.04 -2.42
N LYS A 101 -5.21 -17.63 -2.03
CA LYS A 101 -6.44 -16.92 -1.65
C LYS A 101 -6.30 -16.04 -0.39
N ASP A 102 -5.30 -16.30 0.42
CA ASP A 102 -5.05 -15.57 1.68
C ASP A 102 -4.13 -14.37 1.48
N ILE A 103 -3.68 -14.10 0.23
CA ILE A 103 -2.66 -13.10 -0.10
C ILE A 103 -3.25 -11.93 -0.88
N VAL A 104 -2.89 -10.71 -0.51
CA VAL A 104 -3.16 -9.49 -1.25
C VAL A 104 -1.86 -8.72 -1.50
N GLU A 105 -1.65 -8.26 -2.74
CA GLU A 105 -0.62 -7.28 -3.06
C GLU A 105 -1.15 -5.88 -2.81
N VAL A 106 -0.40 -5.08 -2.04
CA VAL A 106 -0.63 -3.65 -1.86
C VAL A 106 0.54 -2.90 -2.49
N GLY A 107 0.26 -2.12 -3.51
CA GLY A 107 1.24 -1.34 -4.25
C GLY A 107 0.78 0.08 -4.50
N GLN A 108 1.59 0.85 -5.21
CA GLN A 108 1.25 2.20 -5.66
C GLN A 108 0.79 3.12 -4.51
N LEU A 109 1.40 2.98 -3.32
CA LEU A 109 1.07 3.81 -2.16
C LEU A 109 1.44 5.27 -2.44
N ALA A 110 0.45 6.13 -2.42
CA ALA A 110 0.57 7.56 -2.67
C ALA A 110 -0.09 8.35 -1.53
N ALA A 111 0.56 9.43 -1.07
CA ALA A 111 -0.01 10.33 -0.06
C ALA A 111 0.46 11.76 -0.31
N SER A 112 -0.47 12.72 -0.26
CA SER A 112 -0.18 14.13 -0.54
C SER A 112 0.32 14.92 0.68
N ARG A 113 0.13 14.38 1.90
CA ARG A 113 0.48 15.06 3.15
C ARG A 113 1.06 14.08 4.16
N ALA A 114 1.91 14.59 5.05
CA ALA A 114 2.42 13.83 6.17
C ALA A 114 1.28 13.26 7.04
N GLY A 115 1.41 11.99 7.43
CA GLY A 115 0.42 11.29 8.25
C GLY A 115 -0.70 10.60 7.47
N GLU A 116 -1.09 11.06 6.28
CA GLU A 116 -2.19 10.43 5.51
C GLU A 116 -1.81 9.03 5.00
N GLY A 117 -0.58 8.84 4.56
CA GLY A 117 -0.09 7.51 4.19
C GLY A 117 -0.14 6.53 5.36
N LYS A 118 0.25 6.97 6.56
CA LYS A 118 0.18 6.15 7.78
C LYS A 118 -1.27 5.80 8.14
N ARG A 119 -2.20 6.78 8.04
CA ARG A 119 -3.63 6.56 8.29
C ARG A 119 -4.20 5.54 7.28
N LEU A 120 -3.89 5.71 5.99
CA LEU A 120 -4.30 4.76 4.96
C LEU A 120 -3.81 3.35 5.26
N ILE A 121 -2.53 3.19 5.64
CA ILE A 121 -1.96 1.88 5.96
C ILE A 121 -2.76 1.20 7.08
N TYR A 122 -3.10 1.89 8.17
CA TYR A 122 -3.88 1.32 9.26
C TYR A 122 -5.29 0.89 8.80
N GLN A 123 -6.04 1.77 8.16
CA GLN A 123 -7.41 1.46 7.73
C GLN A 123 -7.44 0.37 6.65
N LEU A 124 -6.47 0.38 5.74
CA LEU A 124 -6.35 -0.65 4.72
C LEU A 124 -6.01 -2.00 5.32
N HIS A 125 -5.09 -2.03 6.30
CA HIS A 125 -4.74 -3.24 7.03
C HIS A 125 -5.96 -3.87 7.73
N GLU A 126 -6.74 -3.07 8.46
CA GLU A 126 -7.96 -3.53 9.12
C GLU A 126 -8.98 -4.03 8.09
N SER A 127 -9.25 -3.24 7.04
CA SER A 127 -10.22 -3.62 6.00
C SER A 127 -9.84 -4.91 5.26
N LEU A 128 -8.55 -5.15 5.00
CA LEU A 128 -8.10 -6.38 4.36
C LEU A 128 -8.16 -7.60 5.30
N ALA A 129 -7.85 -7.40 6.58
CA ALA A 129 -8.00 -8.45 7.60
C ALA A 129 -9.48 -8.85 7.77
N ASP A 130 -10.40 -7.87 7.81
CA ASP A 130 -11.84 -8.11 7.90
C ASP A 130 -12.39 -8.84 6.67
N GLN A 131 -11.79 -8.64 5.49
CA GLN A 131 -12.09 -9.38 4.28
C GLN A 131 -11.53 -10.83 4.29
N GLY A 132 -10.78 -11.21 5.34
CA GLY A 132 -10.25 -12.56 5.52
C GLY A 132 -8.87 -12.81 4.92
N TYR A 133 -8.19 -11.78 4.38
CA TYR A 133 -6.80 -11.93 3.96
C TYR A 133 -5.89 -12.06 5.17
N LYS A 134 -4.86 -12.90 5.04
CA LYS A 134 -3.89 -13.17 6.11
C LYS A 134 -2.54 -12.53 5.86
N TRP A 135 -2.21 -12.28 4.59
CA TRP A 135 -0.93 -11.78 4.16
C TRP A 135 -1.08 -10.59 3.22
N ALA A 136 -0.35 -9.52 3.52
CA ALA A 136 -0.09 -8.44 2.59
C ALA A 136 1.33 -8.56 2.05
N VAL A 137 1.48 -8.48 0.72
CA VAL A 137 2.77 -8.42 0.05
C VAL A 137 2.90 -7.08 -0.67
N CYS A 138 4.08 -6.47 -0.60
CA CYS A 138 4.30 -5.11 -1.06
C CYS A 138 5.71 -4.96 -1.63
N THR A 139 5.91 -3.91 -2.44
CA THR A 139 7.25 -3.45 -2.81
C THR A 139 7.54 -2.16 -2.07
N PHE A 140 8.50 -2.19 -1.14
CA PHE A 140 8.85 -1.07 -0.26
C PHE A 140 10.14 -0.41 -0.68
N THR A 141 10.10 0.90 -0.94
CA THR A 141 11.28 1.75 -1.00
C THR A 141 11.95 1.86 0.37
N ARG A 142 13.16 2.39 0.42
CA ARG A 142 13.88 2.64 1.67
C ARG A 142 13.09 3.54 2.63
N GLU A 143 12.41 4.55 2.10
CA GLU A 143 11.58 5.49 2.87
C GLU A 143 10.37 4.77 3.47
N LEU A 144 9.72 3.93 2.70
CA LEU A 144 8.57 3.16 3.16
C LEU A 144 8.97 2.14 4.24
N ARG A 145 10.13 1.48 4.09
CA ARG A 145 10.68 0.60 5.15
C ARG A 145 10.90 1.36 6.47
N ARG A 146 11.43 2.61 6.41
CA ARG A 146 11.60 3.45 7.60
C ARG A 146 10.26 3.80 8.24
N LEU A 147 9.25 4.13 7.43
CA LEU A 147 7.91 4.43 7.93
C LEU A 147 7.32 3.23 8.69
N PHE A 148 7.38 2.03 8.13
CA PHE A 148 6.88 0.81 8.78
C PHE A 148 7.67 0.48 10.05
N PHE A 149 8.98 0.65 10.05
CA PHE A 149 9.80 0.51 11.25
C PHE A 149 9.36 1.48 12.36
N GLN A 150 9.10 2.75 12.03
CA GLN A 150 8.58 3.73 12.99
C GLN A 150 7.18 3.38 13.51
N MET A 151 6.39 2.65 12.72
CA MET A 151 5.10 2.09 13.13
C MET A 151 5.24 0.83 14.01
N GLY A 152 6.47 0.35 14.23
CA GLY A 152 6.75 -0.87 14.99
C GLY A 152 6.53 -2.16 14.21
N VAL A 153 6.53 -2.08 12.88
CA VAL A 153 6.34 -3.22 11.98
C VAL A 153 7.65 -3.56 11.29
N ALA A 154 8.04 -4.83 11.37
CA ALA A 154 9.19 -5.39 10.66
C ALA A 154 8.69 -6.46 9.68
N PRO A 155 8.38 -6.10 8.43
CA PRO A 155 7.94 -7.09 7.45
C PRO A 155 9.11 -7.99 7.05
N MET A 156 8.78 -9.23 6.66
CA MET A 156 9.75 -10.18 6.11
C MET A 156 10.18 -9.73 4.72
N VAL A 157 11.49 -9.69 4.45
CA VAL A 157 12.01 -9.41 3.12
C VAL A 157 12.05 -10.70 2.31
N LEU A 158 11.44 -10.70 1.13
CA LEU A 158 11.42 -11.83 0.20
C LEU A 158 12.59 -11.74 -0.79
N THR A 159 12.75 -10.59 -1.44
CA THR A 159 13.81 -10.36 -2.44
C THR A 159 14.03 -8.87 -2.69
N ALA A 160 15.12 -8.51 -3.38
CA ALA A 160 15.28 -7.18 -3.94
C ALA A 160 14.40 -7.03 -5.19
N ALA A 161 13.76 -5.85 -5.34
CA ALA A 161 13.04 -5.51 -6.56
C ALA A 161 13.99 -4.76 -7.50
N SER A 162 14.66 -5.50 -8.39
CA SER A 162 15.61 -4.91 -9.33
C SER A 162 14.96 -4.61 -10.69
N PRO A 163 15.40 -3.55 -11.41
CA PRO A 163 14.84 -3.21 -12.71
C PRO A 163 15.10 -4.29 -13.78
N GLU A 164 16.16 -5.09 -13.63
CA GLU A 164 16.50 -6.16 -14.58
C GLU A 164 15.47 -7.32 -14.56
N LYS A 165 14.84 -7.56 -13.42
CA LYS A 165 13.74 -8.54 -13.28
C LYS A 165 12.39 -7.95 -13.67
N GLY A 166 12.26 -6.62 -13.69
CA GLY A 166 11.09 -5.93 -14.20
C GLY A 166 11.12 -5.86 -15.73
N THR A 167 9.98 -6.08 -16.38
CA THR A 167 9.83 -5.89 -17.84
C THR A 167 9.65 -4.40 -18.18
N ASP A 168 10.31 -3.51 -17.47
CA ASP A 168 10.19 -2.06 -17.70
C ASP A 168 11.04 -1.63 -18.90
N THR A 169 10.52 -1.91 -20.08
CA THR A 169 11.17 -1.53 -21.34
C THR A 169 11.06 -0.03 -21.67
N GLN A 170 10.33 0.77 -20.88
CA GLN A 170 10.00 2.15 -21.20
C GLN A 170 10.45 3.18 -20.16
N ASN A 171 11.26 2.79 -19.16
CA ASN A 171 11.70 3.70 -18.09
C ASN A 171 10.53 4.39 -17.34
N GLN A 172 9.38 3.70 -17.24
CA GLN A 172 8.14 4.24 -16.63
C GLN A 172 8.31 4.59 -15.13
N TRP A 173 9.27 3.97 -14.47
CA TRP A 173 9.48 4.10 -13.03
C TRP A 173 10.47 5.21 -12.64
N GLY A 174 11.08 5.93 -13.62
CA GLY A 174 11.99 7.04 -13.36
C GLY A 174 13.05 6.68 -12.32
N ASP A 175 13.10 7.44 -11.23
CA ASP A 175 14.08 7.26 -10.15
C ASP A 175 13.67 6.26 -9.07
N TYR A 176 12.52 5.58 -9.22
CA TYR A 176 11.97 4.66 -8.21
C TYR A 176 12.98 3.61 -7.74
N TYR A 177 13.73 2.98 -8.65
CA TYR A 177 14.71 1.96 -8.31
C TYR A 177 15.96 2.51 -7.59
N LYS A 178 16.25 3.81 -7.68
CA LYS A 178 17.31 4.46 -6.88
C LYS A 178 16.98 4.43 -5.38
N HIS A 179 15.71 4.26 -5.02
CA HIS A 179 15.24 4.12 -3.64
C HIS A 179 15.34 2.69 -3.11
N GLN A 180 16.07 1.79 -3.82
CA GLN A 180 16.38 0.43 -3.40
C GLN A 180 15.14 -0.36 -2.93
N PRO A 181 14.14 -0.53 -3.81
CA PRO A 181 12.93 -1.24 -3.44
C PRO A 181 13.20 -2.72 -3.16
N VAL A 182 12.45 -3.28 -2.21
CA VAL A 182 12.46 -4.69 -1.86
C VAL A 182 11.03 -5.22 -1.79
N VAL A 183 10.84 -6.45 -2.21
CA VAL A 183 9.58 -7.17 -2.00
C VAL A 183 9.54 -7.65 -0.56
N VAL A 184 8.46 -7.31 0.13
CA VAL A 184 8.25 -7.66 1.53
C VAL A 184 6.88 -8.30 1.73
N ALA A 185 6.75 -9.02 2.84
CA ALA A 185 5.50 -9.60 3.28
C ALA A 185 5.26 -9.32 4.78
N GLY A 186 4.00 -9.10 5.13
CA GLY A 186 3.56 -8.95 6.51
C GLY A 186 2.24 -9.66 6.76
N ARG A 187 2.06 -10.15 7.99
CA ARG A 187 0.77 -10.70 8.42
C ARG A 187 -0.23 -9.57 8.64
N LEU A 188 -1.44 -9.76 8.16
CA LEU A 188 -2.59 -8.94 8.50
C LEU A 188 -3.14 -9.35 9.87
N GLY A 189 -3.79 -8.40 10.58
CA GLY A 189 -4.28 -8.60 11.95
C GLY A 189 -3.26 -8.32 13.06
N CYS A 190 -1.98 -8.03 12.71
CA CYS A 190 -0.92 -7.77 13.70
C CYS A 190 -0.60 -6.27 13.90
N LEU A 191 -1.21 -5.38 13.15
CA LEU A 191 -0.92 -3.95 13.15
C LEU A 191 -1.94 -3.24 14.05
N HIS A 192 -1.51 -2.87 15.25
CA HIS A 192 -2.34 -2.09 16.15
C HIS A 192 -1.83 -0.65 16.23
N PRO A 193 -2.69 0.37 16.13
CA PRO A 193 -2.28 1.75 16.37
C PRO A 193 -1.72 1.86 17.79
N LYS A 194 -0.45 2.29 17.92
CA LYS A 194 0.11 2.63 19.24
C LYS A 194 -0.64 3.86 19.76
N GLY A 195 -1.62 3.68 20.63
CA GLY A 195 -2.37 4.78 21.20
C GLY A 195 -3.74 4.41 21.76
N GLY A 196 -3.86 3.27 22.41
CA GLY A 196 -5.04 2.87 23.16
C GLY A 196 -4.66 2.06 24.38
N GLN A 197 -3.80 2.60 25.24
CA GLN A 197 -3.76 2.11 26.62
C GLN A 197 -5.00 2.67 27.34
N ARG A 198 -5.89 1.75 27.73
CA ARG A 198 -6.91 2.01 28.74
C ARG A 198 -6.26 2.11 30.12
#